data_70eb79ff1f663ace5d214282befab792
#
_entry.id   70eb79ff1f663ace5d214282befab792
#
_cell.length_a   1.000
_cell.length_b   1.000
_cell.length_c   1.000
_cell.angle_alpha   90.00
_cell.angle_beta   90.00
_cell.angle_gamma   90.00
#
_symmetry.space_group_name_H-M   'P 1'
#
loop_
_entity.id
_entity.type
_entity.pdbx_description
1 polymer ?
#
loop_
_entity_poly.entity_id
_entity_poly.type
_entity_poly.pdbx_seq_one_letter_code
_entity_poly.pdbx_strand_id
1 'polypeptide(L)'
;MSYISSIRKGNSVIVWERDESGRRAVSHKAPFYFYVEDLEGTERSIFGTPLKRYDFDTYEDFVKSRTEYQSRRMRLYESDIPPEVKILSELYYNRPTPKLNITLFDIEVDYNEKIGFPSPSNPYAPVCAVS
;
A
#
# COMPACT_ATOMS: atom_id res chain seq x y z
N MET A 1 -18.36 0.12 8.19
CA MET A 1 -17.18 -0.78 8.28
C MET A 1 -15.94 -0.04 7.85
N SER A 2 -14.88 -0.10 8.64
CA SER A 2 -13.65 0.65 8.41
C SER A 2 -12.48 -0.29 8.25
N TYR A 3 -11.51 0.09 7.44
CA TYR A 3 -10.30 -0.72 7.27
C TYR A 3 -9.31 -0.49 8.42
N ILE A 4 -8.52 -1.51 8.72
CA ILE A 4 -7.44 -1.47 9.72
C ILE A 4 -6.09 -1.49 9.00
N SER A 5 -5.95 -2.36 8.00
CA SER A 5 -4.74 -2.53 7.20
C SER A 5 -5.06 -3.18 5.87
N SER A 6 -4.12 -3.12 4.94
CA SER A 6 -4.24 -3.76 3.63
C SER A 6 -2.89 -4.29 3.18
N ILE A 7 -2.92 -5.30 2.33
CA ILE A 7 -1.74 -5.85 1.67
C ILE A 7 -2.10 -6.37 0.28
N ARG A 8 -1.23 -6.14 -0.69
CA ARG A 8 -1.35 -6.77 -1.99
C ARG A 8 -0.78 -8.20 -1.96
N LYS A 9 -1.51 -9.14 -2.52
CA LYS A 9 -1.11 -10.52 -2.66
C LYS A 9 -1.38 -10.97 -4.10
N GLY A 10 -0.35 -10.97 -4.94
CA GLY A 10 -0.51 -11.22 -6.38
C GLY A 10 -1.38 -10.15 -7.05
N ASN A 11 -2.49 -10.58 -7.66
CA ASN A 11 -3.46 -9.72 -8.34
C ASN A 11 -4.66 -9.34 -7.45
N SER A 12 -4.54 -9.54 -6.15
CA SER A 12 -5.57 -9.19 -5.17
C SER A 12 -5.02 -8.26 -4.10
N VAL A 13 -5.90 -7.46 -3.51
CA VAL A 13 -5.64 -6.69 -2.29
C VAL A 13 -6.52 -7.26 -1.20
N ILE A 14 -5.91 -7.69 -0.11
CA ILE A 14 -6.61 -8.13 1.10
C ILE A 14 -6.70 -6.91 2.02
N VAL A 15 -7.92 -6.56 2.41
CA VAL A 15 -8.20 -5.48 3.37
C VAL A 15 -8.76 -6.11 4.64
N TRP A 16 -8.15 -5.79 5.77
CA TRP A 16 -8.72 -6.13 7.07
C TRP A 16 -9.63 -5.00 7.52
N GLU A 17 -10.87 -5.37 7.71
CA GLU A 17 -11.92 -4.49 8.21
C GLU A 17 -12.24 -4.79 9.67
N ARG A 18 -12.80 -3.81 10.36
CA ARG A 18 -13.32 -3.95 11.71
C ARG A 18 -14.66 -3.26 11.85
N ASP A 19 -15.58 -3.92 12.55
CA ASP A 19 -16.83 -3.37 13.02
C ASP A 19 -17.14 -3.88 14.44
N GLU A 20 -18.36 -3.69 14.90
CA GLU A 20 -18.83 -4.15 16.21
C GLU A 20 -18.82 -5.67 16.36
N SER A 21 -18.94 -6.40 15.24
CA SER A 21 -18.92 -7.88 15.22
C SER A 21 -17.50 -8.47 15.24
N GLY A 22 -16.47 -7.63 15.05
CA GLY A 22 -15.08 -8.05 15.09
C GLY A 22 -14.26 -7.70 13.85
N ARG A 23 -13.24 -8.50 13.57
CA ARG A 23 -12.31 -8.32 12.45
C ARG A 23 -12.60 -9.34 11.36
N ARG A 24 -12.52 -8.90 10.11
CA ARG A 24 -12.59 -9.80 8.95
C ARG A 24 -11.62 -9.37 7.87
N ALA A 25 -11.19 -10.33 7.05
CA ALA A 25 -10.40 -10.08 5.84
C ALA A 25 -11.33 -10.11 4.62
N VAL A 26 -11.22 -9.10 3.78
CA VAL A 26 -11.96 -9.00 2.51
C VAL A 26 -10.95 -8.93 1.38
N SER A 27 -11.13 -9.79 0.37
CA SER A 27 -10.29 -9.79 -0.83
C SER A 27 -10.95 -9.01 -1.95
N HIS A 28 -10.20 -8.09 -2.54
CA HIS A 28 -10.59 -7.31 -3.71
C HIS A 28 -9.65 -7.59 -4.87
N LYS A 29 -10.13 -7.49 -6.10
CA LYS A 29 -9.26 -7.47 -7.28
C LYS A 29 -8.36 -6.22 -7.19
N ALA A 30 -7.06 -6.38 -7.36
CA ALA A 30 -6.14 -5.25 -7.33
C ALA A 30 -6.36 -4.34 -8.54
N PRO A 31 -6.55 -3.02 -8.34
CA PRO A 31 -6.75 -2.06 -9.43
C PRO A 31 -5.40 -1.67 -10.03
N PHE A 32 -5.03 -2.32 -11.11
CA PHE A 32 -3.84 -1.97 -11.87
C PHE A 32 -4.24 -1.04 -13.00
N TYR A 33 -3.96 0.24 -12.85
CA TYR A 33 -4.23 1.24 -13.88
C TYR A 33 -3.25 2.42 -13.79
N PHE A 34 -3.14 3.14 -14.89
CA PHE A 34 -2.54 4.47 -14.98
C PHE A 34 -3.29 5.31 -16.01
N TYR A 35 -3.02 6.60 -16.00
CA TYR A 35 -3.54 7.52 -16.99
C TYR A 35 -2.43 8.02 -17.90
N VAL A 36 -2.82 8.33 -19.15
CA VAL A 36 -1.97 8.91 -20.20
C VAL A 36 -2.63 10.18 -20.70
N GLU A 37 -1.86 11.18 -21.10
CA GLU A 37 -2.39 12.36 -21.77
C GLU A 37 -3.03 11.99 -23.10
N ASP A 38 -4.28 12.36 -23.28
CA ASP A 38 -5.07 12.09 -24.47
C ASP A 38 -6.10 13.22 -24.65
N LEU A 39 -6.08 13.90 -25.80
CA LEU A 39 -6.98 15.03 -26.06
C LEU A 39 -8.46 14.65 -26.00
N GLU A 40 -8.79 13.40 -26.31
CA GLU A 40 -10.14 12.85 -26.21
C GLU A 40 -10.43 12.20 -24.85
N GLY A 41 -9.49 12.27 -23.92
CA GLY A 41 -9.62 11.71 -22.58
C GLY A 41 -10.74 12.36 -21.77
N THR A 42 -11.51 11.54 -21.07
CA THR A 42 -12.65 11.98 -20.24
C THR A 42 -12.25 12.40 -18.84
N GLU A 43 -11.10 11.91 -18.37
CA GLU A 43 -10.53 12.26 -17.05
C GLU A 43 -9.71 13.54 -17.15
N ARG A 44 -9.44 14.16 -16.01
CA ARG A 44 -8.64 15.39 -15.92
C ARG A 44 -7.59 15.27 -14.83
N SER A 45 -6.36 15.73 -15.13
CA SER A 45 -5.36 15.95 -14.08
C SER A 45 -5.77 17.13 -13.18
N ILE A 46 -5.07 17.30 -12.06
CA ILE A 46 -5.25 18.47 -11.18
C ILE A 46 -4.99 19.81 -11.91
N PHE A 47 -4.27 19.79 -13.02
CA PHE A 47 -3.99 20.96 -13.87
C PHE A 47 -4.95 21.09 -15.07
N GLY A 48 -5.98 20.23 -15.15
CA GLY A 48 -6.97 20.23 -16.22
C GLY A 48 -6.55 19.51 -17.50
N THR A 49 -5.39 18.86 -17.54
CA THR A 49 -4.93 18.10 -18.71
C THR A 49 -5.86 16.91 -18.95
N PRO A 50 -6.38 16.72 -20.20
CA PRO A 50 -7.20 15.57 -20.53
C PRO A 50 -6.40 14.26 -20.42
N LEU A 51 -7.01 13.25 -19.78
CA LEU A 51 -6.38 11.98 -19.51
C LEU A 51 -7.29 10.83 -19.93
N LYS A 52 -6.67 9.75 -20.39
CA LYS A 52 -7.32 8.47 -20.65
C LYS A 52 -6.78 7.41 -19.72
N ARG A 53 -7.69 6.66 -19.10
CA ARG A 53 -7.37 5.56 -18.20
C ARG A 53 -7.13 4.27 -18.96
N TYR A 54 -6.07 3.55 -18.59
CA TYR A 54 -5.76 2.21 -19.05
C TYR A 54 -5.75 1.25 -17.87
N ASP A 55 -6.62 0.25 -17.90
CA ASP A 55 -6.77 -0.78 -16.86
C ASP A 55 -6.14 -2.09 -17.31
N PHE A 56 -5.57 -2.82 -16.34
CA PHE A 56 -4.89 -4.10 -16.54
C PHE A 56 -5.43 -5.14 -15.57
N ASP A 57 -5.55 -6.39 -16.03
CA ASP A 57 -6.05 -7.49 -15.21
C ASP A 57 -5.00 -8.07 -14.28
N THR A 58 -3.73 -8.01 -14.69
CA THR A 58 -2.61 -8.56 -13.94
C THR A 58 -1.53 -7.51 -13.67
N TYR A 59 -0.77 -7.72 -12.60
CA TYR A 59 0.38 -6.88 -12.28
C TYR A 59 1.46 -6.95 -13.36
N GLU A 60 1.63 -8.12 -13.97
CA GLU A 60 2.61 -8.34 -15.04
C GLU A 60 2.30 -7.47 -16.27
N ASP A 61 1.06 -7.48 -16.73
CA ASP A 61 0.63 -6.66 -17.87
C ASP A 61 0.74 -5.17 -17.57
N PHE A 62 0.39 -4.77 -16.34
CA PHE A 62 0.56 -3.40 -15.88
C PHE A 62 2.03 -2.95 -15.94
N VAL A 63 2.96 -3.76 -15.39
CA VAL A 63 4.39 -3.42 -15.37
C VAL A 63 4.96 -3.37 -16.79
N LYS A 64 4.61 -4.33 -17.64
CA LYS A 64 5.04 -4.38 -19.03
C LYS A 64 4.60 -3.14 -19.79
N SER A 65 3.33 -2.79 -19.72
CA SER A 65 2.77 -1.63 -20.37
C SER A 65 3.36 -0.32 -19.83
N ARG A 66 3.47 -0.19 -18.51
CA ARG A 66 4.12 0.97 -17.87
C ARG A 66 5.54 1.18 -18.40
N THR A 67 6.34 0.13 -18.46
CA THR A 67 7.72 0.17 -18.96
C THR A 67 7.77 0.59 -20.44
N GLU A 68 6.86 0.08 -21.26
CA GLU A 68 6.75 0.44 -22.67
C GLU A 68 6.44 1.93 -22.85
N TYR A 69 5.45 2.47 -22.16
CA TYR A 69 5.10 3.90 -22.21
C TYR A 69 6.24 4.79 -21.71
N GLN A 70 6.90 4.39 -20.62
CA GLN A 70 8.06 5.12 -20.10
C GLN A 70 9.25 5.12 -21.07
N SER A 71 9.50 4.00 -21.77
CA SER A 71 10.56 3.92 -22.80
C SER A 71 10.33 4.87 -23.97
N ARG A 72 9.07 5.15 -24.26
CA ARG A 72 8.64 6.15 -25.26
C ARG A 72 8.63 7.59 -24.71
N ARG A 73 9.10 7.80 -23.48
CA ARG A 73 9.09 9.09 -22.76
C ARG A 73 7.69 9.71 -22.60
N MET A 74 6.67 8.87 -22.56
CA MET A 74 5.29 9.33 -22.31
C MET A 74 5.12 9.57 -20.80
N ARG A 75 4.43 10.67 -20.47
CA ARG A 75 4.08 11.00 -19.10
C ARG A 75 2.92 10.13 -18.64
N LEU A 76 3.13 9.43 -17.52
CA LEU A 76 2.11 8.62 -16.87
C LEU A 76 1.66 9.29 -15.58
N TYR A 77 0.39 9.12 -15.24
CA TYR A 77 -0.22 9.61 -14.01
C TYR A 77 -0.73 8.43 -13.18
N GLU A 78 -0.49 8.47 -11.88
CA GLU A 78 -0.86 7.43 -10.91
C GLU A 78 -0.24 6.04 -11.18
N SER A 79 0.78 5.95 -11.99
CA SER A 79 1.47 4.68 -12.29
C SER A 79 2.37 4.20 -11.15
N ASP A 80 2.65 5.06 -10.19
CA ASP A 80 3.48 4.86 -9.00
C ASP A 80 2.65 4.65 -7.73
N ILE A 81 1.33 4.88 -7.78
CA ILE A 81 0.45 4.66 -6.64
C ILE A 81 0.18 3.17 -6.46
N PRO A 82 0.47 2.59 -5.27
CA PRO A 82 0.20 1.20 -4.99
C PRO A 82 -1.29 0.83 -5.10
N PRO A 83 -1.63 -0.39 -5.57
CA PRO A 83 -3.02 -0.84 -5.67
C PRO A 83 -3.78 -0.82 -4.34
N GLU A 84 -3.08 -1.03 -3.22
CA GLU A 84 -3.65 -0.94 -1.88
C GLU A 84 -4.20 0.47 -1.60
N VAL A 85 -3.43 1.49 -1.96
CA VAL A 85 -3.83 2.89 -1.78
C VAL A 85 -5.02 3.22 -2.66
N LYS A 86 -5.03 2.74 -3.90
CA LYS A 86 -6.15 2.92 -4.84
C LYS A 86 -7.45 2.30 -4.30
N ILE A 87 -7.40 1.05 -3.82
CA ILE A 87 -8.56 0.38 -3.21
C ILE A 87 -9.06 1.14 -1.98
N LEU A 88 -8.16 1.56 -1.10
CA LEU A 88 -8.55 2.30 0.08
C LEU A 88 -9.20 3.65 -0.27
N SER A 89 -8.65 4.33 -1.28
CA SER A 89 -9.20 5.59 -1.78
C SER A 89 -10.58 5.42 -2.41
N GLU A 90 -10.79 4.36 -3.18
CA GLU A 90 -12.06 4.11 -3.88
C GLU A 90 -13.18 3.62 -2.95
N LEU A 91 -12.85 2.69 -2.04
CA LEU A 91 -13.87 1.99 -1.25
C LEU A 91 -14.02 2.49 0.18
N TYR A 92 -12.99 3.15 0.74
CA TYR A 92 -12.95 3.51 2.16
C TYR A 92 -12.79 5.00 2.43
N TYR A 93 -12.69 5.86 1.41
CA TYR A 93 -12.43 7.29 1.54
C TYR A 93 -13.36 8.00 2.55
N ASN A 94 -14.66 7.71 2.51
CA ASN A 94 -15.66 8.32 3.40
C ASN A 94 -16.10 7.41 4.57
N ARG A 95 -15.30 6.37 4.88
CA ARG A 95 -15.61 5.48 6.00
C ARG A 95 -15.09 6.06 7.31
N PRO A 96 -15.80 5.88 8.42
CA PRO A 96 -15.31 6.33 9.72
C PRO A 96 -14.05 5.55 10.12
N THR A 97 -13.16 6.19 10.84
CA THR A 97 -11.97 5.53 11.40
C THR A 97 -12.38 4.47 12.42
N PRO A 98 -11.84 3.24 12.35
CA PRO A 98 -12.16 2.21 13.33
C PRO A 98 -11.57 2.58 14.69
N LYS A 99 -12.20 2.09 15.76
CA LYS A 99 -11.60 2.15 17.09
C LYS A 99 -10.40 1.23 17.12
N LEU A 100 -9.20 1.79 17.24
CA LEU A 100 -7.95 1.06 17.32
C LEU A 100 -7.51 0.90 18.78
N ASN A 101 -7.01 -0.28 19.12
CA ASN A 101 -6.23 -0.48 20.34
C ASN A 101 -4.76 -0.37 19.96
N ILE A 102 -4.11 0.68 20.41
CA ILE A 102 -2.69 0.94 20.12
C ILE A 102 -1.90 0.55 21.35
N THR A 103 -0.98 -0.38 21.17
CA THR A 103 -0.01 -0.76 22.21
C THR A 103 1.36 -0.31 21.75
N LEU A 104 2.00 0.47 22.56
CA LEU A 104 3.41 0.83 22.43
C LEU A 104 4.18 -0.03 23.41
N PHE A 105 5.27 -0.60 22.97
CA PHE A 105 6.18 -1.32 23.85
C PHE A 105 7.61 -1.02 23.45
N ASP A 106 8.48 -1.04 24.43
CA ASP A 106 9.91 -0.93 24.25
C ASP A 106 10.61 -2.09 24.93
N ILE A 107 11.78 -2.47 24.43
CA ILE A 107 12.60 -3.52 25.03
C ILE A 107 13.99 -2.97 25.28
N GLU A 108 14.50 -3.28 26.46
CA GLU A 108 15.87 -2.97 26.82
C GLU A 108 16.71 -4.25 26.86
N VAL A 109 17.92 -4.16 26.37
CA VAL A 109 18.89 -5.25 26.37
C VAL A 109 20.20 -4.77 26.96
N ASP A 110 20.97 -5.68 27.53
CA ASP A 110 22.33 -5.37 27.97
C ASP A 110 23.20 -4.94 26.78
N TYR A 111 24.07 -3.99 27.05
CA TYR A 111 25.01 -3.45 26.09
C TYR A 111 26.44 -3.77 26.47
N ASN A 112 27.21 -4.22 25.52
CA ASN A 112 28.64 -4.45 25.67
C ASN A 112 29.40 -3.54 24.67
N GLU A 113 30.17 -2.60 25.21
CA GLU A 113 30.90 -1.61 24.40
C GLU A 113 31.85 -2.24 23.36
N LYS A 114 32.41 -3.43 23.66
CA LYS A 114 33.34 -4.10 22.73
C LYS A 114 32.64 -4.83 21.59
N ILE A 115 31.39 -5.25 21.81
CA ILE A 115 30.60 -6.04 20.84
C ILE A 115 29.59 -5.17 20.10
N GLY A 116 29.11 -4.10 20.73
CA GLY A 116 28.02 -3.26 20.24
C GLY A 116 26.64 -3.78 20.67
N PHE A 117 25.59 -3.28 20.05
CA PHE A 117 24.23 -3.72 20.31
C PHE A 117 23.96 -5.12 19.77
N PRO A 118 23.13 -5.93 20.45
CA PRO A 118 22.65 -7.19 19.93
C PRO A 118 21.89 -6.98 18.60
N SER A 119 21.96 -7.96 17.74
CA SER A 119 21.23 -7.97 16.47
C SER A 119 20.58 -9.35 16.24
N PRO A 120 19.62 -9.47 15.34
CA PRO A 120 19.02 -10.77 15.02
C PRO A 120 20.04 -11.83 14.56
N SER A 121 21.15 -11.39 13.97
CA SER A 121 22.26 -12.28 13.56
C SER A 121 23.27 -12.60 14.69
N ASN A 122 23.27 -11.79 15.74
CA ASN A 122 24.12 -11.97 16.92
C ASN A 122 23.38 -11.57 18.22
N PRO A 123 22.42 -12.38 18.66
CA PRO A 123 21.59 -12.08 19.84
C PRO A 123 22.30 -12.49 21.13
N TYR A 124 23.41 -11.86 21.46
CA TYR A 124 24.26 -12.25 22.61
C TYR A 124 23.73 -11.81 23.98
N ALA A 125 22.84 -10.80 24.01
CA ALA A 125 22.34 -10.25 25.27
C ALA A 125 20.84 -10.56 25.47
N PRO A 126 20.44 -10.93 26.68
CA PRO A 126 19.03 -11.14 27.00
C PRO A 126 18.28 -9.81 27.06
N VAL A 127 16.97 -9.88 26.90
CA VAL A 127 16.06 -8.76 27.19
C VAL A 127 16.05 -8.53 28.69
N CYS A 128 16.37 -7.32 29.14
CA CYS A 128 16.41 -6.94 30.56
C CYS A 128 15.10 -6.34 31.05
N ALA A 129 14.41 -5.59 30.19
CA ALA A 129 13.16 -4.94 30.51
C ALA A 129 12.23 -4.83 29.27
N VAL A 130 10.93 -4.80 29.53
CA VAL A 130 9.89 -4.50 28.55
C VAL A 130 8.94 -3.50 29.19
N SER A 131 8.67 -2.39 28.54
CA SER A 131 7.76 -1.33 28.99
C SER A 131 6.67 -1.02 27.98
#